data_48db4e8b875804a8e12dbbcb493aad21
#
_entry.id   48db4e8b875804a8e12dbbcb493aad21
#
_cell.length_a   1.000
_cell.length_b   1.000
_cell.length_c   1.000
_cell.angle_alpha   90.00
_cell.angle_beta   90.00
_cell.angle_gamma   90.00
#
_symmetry.space_group_name_H-M   'P 1'
#
loop_
_entity.id
_entity.type
_entity.pdbx_description
1 polymer ?
#
loop_
_entity_poly.entity_id
_entity_poly.type
_entity_poly.pdbx_seq_one_letter_code
_entity_poly.pdbx_strand_id
1 'polypeptide(L)'
;AEAIQSMMRSASGQQQLIGPIIVQPYTHIYWKETENKTTREEETVYEYILPEKLNIQGNLQVTPRQLGIYKAQVYKTRLSFTGSFPTQRAVKSSEQLIPQTAYLTFLLSDARGINSVPELQLGEELIAFAPGSNMNNKAGIHAPLNSSNLSDGNFKIELDLQGMESLAIAPVGRDTQYHLQGNWPHPNFIGDFLPTQHTSEQNGFAADWQTSWFATDMEQKFGNYAATEYDQNLPTFNVSLIQPVDQYQLNERAAKYALLFIGLTFVSFFMFEVLKGLRVHPV
;
A
#
# COMPACT_ATOMS: atom_id res chain seq x y z
N ALA A 1 17.39 -10.94 7.38
CA ALA A 1 16.10 -11.18 6.68
C ALA A 1 15.04 -11.77 7.62
N GLU A 2 15.31 -12.85 8.35
CA GLU A 2 14.33 -13.54 9.21
C GLU A 2 13.74 -12.68 10.34
N ALA A 3 14.54 -11.82 10.99
CA ALA A 3 14.08 -10.96 12.08
C ALA A 3 13.09 -9.87 11.57
N ILE A 4 13.37 -9.29 10.41
CA ILE A 4 12.43 -8.33 9.77
C ILE A 4 11.15 -9.05 9.37
N GLN A 5 11.25 -10.24 8.79
CA GLN A 5 10.08 -11.06 8.47
C GLN A 5 9.26 -11.44 9.72
N SER A 6 9.94 -11.71 10.85
CA SER A 6 9.27 -11.98 12.13
C SER A 6 8.52 -10.73 12.64
N MET A 7 9.11 -9.53 12.53
CA MET A 7 8.42 -8.28 12.84
C MET A 7 7.23 -8.03 11.92
N MET A 8 7.37 -8.26 10.60
CA MET A 8 6.29 -8.14 9.63
C MET A 8 5.14 -9.10 9.93
N ARG A 9 5.44 -10.31 10.40
CA ARG A 9 4.39 -11.27 10.81
C ARG A 9 3.60 -10.83 12.03
N SER A 10 4.22 -10.09 12.94
CA SER A 10 3.59 -9.65 14.20
C SER A 10 2.94 -8.26 14.11
N ALA A 11 3.36 -7.40 13.18
CA ALA A 11 2.97 -5.99 13.17
C ALA A 11 2.36 -5.51 11.84
N SER A 12 2.03 -6.41 10.90
CA SER A 12 1.77 -6.13 9.49
C SER A 12 2.99 -5.56 8.74
N GLY A 13 3.07 -5.86 7.43
CA GLY A 13 4.20 -5.44 6.58
C GLY A 13 4.02 -4.07 5.94
N GLN A 14 4.66 -3.90 4.79
CA GLN A 14 4.45 -2.75 3.91
C GLN A 14 2.99 -2.73 3.45
N GLN A 15 2.37 -1.55 3.49
CA GLN A 15 0.97 -1.40 3.12
C GLN A 15 0.82 -0.74 1.75
N GLN A 16 0.00 -1.37 0.93
CA GLN A 16 -0.53 -0.78 -0.28
C GLN A 16 -2.06 -0.82 -0.22
N LEU A 17 -2.69 0.35 -0.43
CA LEU A 17 -4.13 0.51 -0.48
C LEU A 17 -4.58 0.81 -1.90
N ILE A 18 -5.63 0.13 -2.32
CA ILE A 18 -6.30 0.36 -3.60
C ILE A 18 -7.80 0.51 -3.30
N GLY A 19 -8.35 1.67 -3.55
CA GLY A 19 -9.75 1.99 -3.25
C GLY A 19 -9.96 3.41 -2.74
N PRO A 20 -11.22 3.79 -2.47
CA PRO A 20 -12.44 2.97 -2.55
C PRO A 20 -12.90 2.71 -4.00
N ILE A 21 -13.45 1.54 -4.25
CA ILE A 21 -13.98 1.15 -5.57
C ILE A 21 -15.34 0.48 -5.38
N ILE A 22 -16.34 0.88 -6.14
CA ILE A 22 -17.61 0.17 -6.18
C ILE A 22 -17.52 -0.94 -7.22
N VAL A 23 -17.92 -2.12 -6.83
CA VAL A 23 -18.00 -3.30 -7.69
C VAL A 23 -19.46 -3.66 -7.85
N GLN A 24 -19.92 -3.73 -9.10
CA GLN A 24 -21.24 -4.20 -9.46
C GLN A 24 -21.11 -5.56 -10.16
N PRO A 25 -21.43 -6.66 -9.48
CA PRO A 25 -21.47 -7.97 -10.10
C PRO A 25 -22.75 -8.14 -10.90
N TYR A 26 -22.66 -8.90 -12.00
CA TYR A 26 -23.78 -9.35 -12.79
C TYR A 26 -23.67 -10.83 -13.06
N THR A 27 -24.80 -11.55 -13.04
CA THR A 27 -24.89 -12.88 -13.63
C THR A 27 -25.15 -12.72 -15.12
N HIS A 28 -24.17 -13.12 -15.93
CA HIS A 28 -24.29 -13.16 -17.40
C HIS A 28 -24.70 -14.57 -17.83
N ILE A 29 -25.83 -14.66 -18.51
CA ILE A 29 -26.40 -15.90 -19.01
C ILE A 29 -26.12 -15.99 -20.51
N TYR A 30 -25.46 -17.04 -20.94
CA TYR A 30 -25.17 -17.27 -22.36
C TYR A 30 -25.39 -18.72 -22.75
N TRP A 31 -25.60 -18.93 -24.04
CA TRP A 31 -25.80 -20.26 -24.60
C TRP A 31 -24.53 -20.72 -25.31
N LYS A 32 -24.01 -21.85 -24.86
CA LYS A 32 -22.82 -22.45 -25.47
C LYS A 32 -23.23 -23.58 -26.39
N GLU A 33 -22.91 -23.45 -27.66
CA GLU A 33 -23.10 -24.50 -28.66
C GLU A 33 -21.88 -25.44 -28.68
N THR A 34 -22.12 -26.71 -28.51
CA THR A 34 -21.14 -27.80 -28.71
C THR A 34 -21.71 -28.70 -29.82
N GLU A 35 -20.87 -29.48 -30.53
CA GLU A 35 -21.23 -30.24 -31.74
C GLU A 35 -22.56 -31.01 -31.70
N ASN A 36 -23.12 -31.30 -30.51
CA ASN A 36 -24.37 -32.06 -30.34
C ASN A 36 -25.35 -31.48 -29.30
N LYS A 37 -25.07 -30.30 -28.70
CA LYS A 37 -25.90 -29.79 -27.61
C LYS A 37 -25.70 -28.29 -27.38
N THR A 38 -26.82 -27.57 -27.25
CA THR A 38 -26.83 -26.20 -26.73
C THR A 38 -27.07 -26.25 -25.21
N THR A 39 -26.13 -25.76 -24.41
CA THR A 39 -26.25 -25.67 -22.94
C THR A 39 -26.30 -24.23 -22.50
N ARG A 40 -27.18 -23.95 -21.53
CA ARG A 40 -27.19 -22.66 -20.83
C ARG A 40 -26.06 -22.65 -19.81
N GLU A 41 -25.17 -21.66 -19.92
CA GLU A 41 -24.10 -21.41 -18.96
C GLU A 41 -24.30 -20.04 -18.31
N GLU A 42 -23.80 -19.92 -17.08
CA GLU A 42 -23.84 -18.68 -16.30
C GLU A 42 -22.41 -18.35 -15.84
N GLU A 43 -22.03 -17.09 -15.96
CA GLU A 43 -20.77 -16.57 -15.43
C GLU A 43 -20.99 -15.28 -14.68
N THR A 44 -20.14 -14.95 -13.70
CA THR A 44 -20.18 -13.66 -13.02
C THR A 44 -19.24 -12.71 -13.72
N VAL A 45 -19.78 -11.59 -14.21
CA VAL A 45 -19.02 -10.48 -14.78
C VAL A 45 -19.10 -9.28 -13.85
N TYR A 46 -18.03 -8.47 -13.83
CA TYR A 46 -17.90 -7.36 -12.91
C TYR A 46 -17.77 -6.04 -13.64
N GLU A 47 -18.46 -5.03 -13.14
CA GLU A 47 -18.27 -3.65 -13.53
C GLU A 47 -17.63 -2.90 -12.37
N TYR A 48 -16.50 -2.23 -12.61
CA TYR A 48 -15.75 -1.48 -11.62
C TYR A 48 -16.04 0.01 -11.79
N ILE A 49 -16.39 0.68 -10.70
CA ILE A 49 -16.71 2.10 -10.69
C ILE A 49 -15.74 2.79 -9.78
N LEU A 50 -14.97 3.67 -10.38
CA LEU A 50 -13.99 4.50 -9.70
C LEU A 50 -14.63 5.83 -9.29
N PRO A 51 -14.14 6.48 -8.22
CA PRO A 51 -14.60 7.81 -7.82
C PRO A 51 -14.36 8.87 -8.92
N GLU A 52 -15.28 9.81 -9.05
CA GLU A 52 -15.06 11.03 -9.85
C GLU A 52 -14.05 11.94 -9.16
N LYS A 53 -14.22 12.12 -7.85
CA LYS A 53 -13.31 12.88 -6.99
C LYS A 53 -12.89 12.05 -5.80
N LEU A 54 -11.61 12.09 -5.48
CA LEU A 54 -11.04 11.40 -4.35
C LEU A 54 -10.05 12.31 -3.62
N ASN A 55 -10.40 12.69 -2.39
CA ASN A 55 -9.50 13.41 -1.49
C ASN A 55 -9.10 12.48 -0.34
N ILE A 56 -7.80 12.37 -0.14
CA ILE A 56 -7.21 11.52 0.90
C ILE A 56 -6.41 12.41 1.83
N GLN A 57 -6.64 12.26 3.14
CA GLN A 57 -5.85 12.92 4.16
C GLN A 57 -5.28 11.88 5.12
N GLY A 58 -4.00 11.99 5.42
CA GLY A 58 -3.31 11.06 6.31
C GLY A 58 -2.43 11.75 7.33
N ASN A 59 -2.37 11.14 8.54
CA ASN A 59 -1.42 11.53 9.58
C ASN A 59 -0.65 10.30 10.04
N LEU A 60 0.64 10.29 9.74
CA LEU A 60 1.54 9.16 9.96
C LEU A 60 2.30 9.34 11.27
N GLN A 61 2.09 8.45 12.23
CA GLN A 61 2.82 8.38 13.49
C GLN A 61 3.85 7.25 13.41
N VAL A 62 5.09 7.61 13.14
CA VAL A 62 6.21 6.67 12.98
C VAL A 62 6.88 6.45 14.31
N THR A 63 7.13 5.17 14.64
CA THR A 63 7.86 4.76 15.83
C THR A 63 8.96 3.76 15.41
N PRO A 64 10.24 4.07 15.63
CA PRO A 64 11.31 3.13 15.39
C PRO A 64 11.16 1.90 16.30
N ARG A 65 11.30 0.71 15.73
CA ARG A 65 11.35 -0.57 16.45
C ARG A 65 12.68 -1.26 16.19
N GLN A 66 13.24 -1.87 17.24
CA GLN A 66 14.48 -2.61 17.14
C GLN A 66 14.26 -4.04 17.62
N LEU A 67 14.75 -5.01 16.84
CA LEU A 67 14.82 -6.42 17.21
C LEU A 67 16.23 -6.94 16.94
N GLY A 68 17.01 -7.13 18.01
CA GLY A 68 18.44 -7.44 17.90
C GLY A 68 19.19 -6.30 17.19
N ILE A 69 19.87 -6.63 16.10
CA ILE A 69 20.64 -5.66 15.28
C ILE A 69 19.77 -4.98 14.20
N TYR A 70 18.53 -5.42 14.00
CA TYR A 70 17.64 -4.90 12.96
C TYR A 70 16.78 -3.77 13.50
N LYS A 71 16.66 -2.70 12.70
CA LYS A 71 15.78 -1.56 12.97
C LYS A 71 14.74 -1.50 11.86
N ALA A 72 13.50 -1.29 12.23
CA ALA A 72 12.38 -1.08 11.30
C ALA A 72 11.54 0.10 11.76
N GLN A 73 10.93 0.81 10.82
CA GLN A 73 10.03 1.92 11.07
C GLN A 73 8.59 1.40 11.02
N VAL A 74 7.99 1.26 12.19
CA VAL A 74 6.56 0.92 12.32
C VAL A 74 5.77 2.21 12.38
N TYR A 75 4.64 2.26 11.70
CA TYR A 75 3.76 3.42 11.74
C TYR A 75 2.32 3.05 12.05
N LYS A 76 1.61 4.00 12.61
CA LYS A 76 0.15 4.04 12.65
C LYS A 76 -0.31 5.27 11.89
N THR A 77 -1.39 5.14 11.14
CA THR A 77 -1.98 6.26 10.41
C THR A 77 -3.49 6.20 10.48
N ARG A 78 -4.10 7.38 10.58
CA ARG A 78 -5.51 7.57 10.28
C ARG A 78 -5.62 8.18 8.90
N LEU A 79 -6.30 7.46 8.01
CA LEU A 79 -6.58 7.90 6.65
C LEU A 79 -8.06 8.26 6.56
N SER A 80 -8.34 9.46 6.08
CA SER A 80 -9.69 9.92 5.76
C SER A 80 -9.83 10.02 4.24
N PHE A 81 -10.78 9.28 3.69
CA PHE A 81 -11.13 9.28 2.27
C PHE A 81 -12.47 9.98 2.11
N THR A 82 -12.52 11.04 1.30
CA THR A 82 -13.74 11.75 0.96
C THR A 82 -13.81 11.94 -0.55
N GLY A 83 -15.01 11.98 -1.09
CA GLY A 83 -15.16 12.17 -2.52
C GLY A 83 -16.57 11.84 -3.01
N SER A 84 -16.67 11.57 -4.30
CA SER A 84 -17.95 11.25 -4.93
C SER A 84 -17.80 10.20 -6.01
N PHE A 85 -18.74 9.30 -6.09
CA PHE A 85 -18.94 8.40 -7.22
C PHE A 85 -19.91 9.00 -8.25
N PRO A 86 -19.89 8.55 -9.52
CA PRO A 86 -20.86 8.98 -10.53
C PRO A 86 -22.30 8.69 -10.08
N THR A 87 -23.15 9.71 -10.07
CA THR A 87 -24.56 9.59 -9.63
C THR A 87 -25.50 9.12 -10.72
N GLN A 88 -25.19 9.43 -11.99
CA GLN A 88 -26.03 9.03 -13.14
C GLN A 88 -25.61 7.64 -13.63
N ARG A 89 -26.01 6.62 -12.90
CA ARG A 89 -25.69 5.26 -13.25
C ARG A 89 -26.94 4.42 -13.43
N ALA A 90 -27.22 4.05 -14.67
CA ALA A 90 -28.21 3.02 -14.96
C ALA A 90 -27.58 1.64 -14.70
N VAL A 91 -28.05 0.92 -13.70
CA VAL A 91 -27.70 -0.50 -13.54
C VAL A 91 -28.22 -1.24 -14.77
N LYS A 92 -27.33 -1.87 -15.52
CA LYS A 92 -27.67 -2.66 -16.71
C LYS A 92 -28.51 -3.86 -16.28
N SER A 93 -29.65 -4.07 -16.91
CA SER A 93 -30.46 -5.26 -16.64
C SER A 93 -31.11 -5.72 -17.97
N SER A 94 -30.99 -7.01 -18.23
CA SER A 94 -31.61 -7.70 -19.36
C SER A 94 -31.87 -9.15 -18.99
N GLU A 95 -32.58 -9.89 -19.87
CA GLU A 95 -32.75 -11.35 -19.66
C GLU A 95 -31.41 -12.12 -19.58
N GLN A 96 -30.36 -11.57 -20.18
CA GLN A 96 -29.02 -12.19 -20.19
C GLN A 96 -28.04 -11.58 -19.16
N LEU A 97 -28.39 -10.45 -18.51
CA LEU A 97 -27.54 -9.75 -17.57
C LEU A 97 -28.32 -9.34 -16.33
N ILE A 98 -28.18 -10.12 -15.28
CA ILE A 98 -28.92 -9.95 -14.02
C ILE A 98 -28.01 -9.31 -12.97
N PRO A 99 -28.33 -8.08 -12.48
CA PRO A 99 -27.52 -7.43 -11.46
C PRO A 99 -27.60 -8.16 -10.12
N GLN A 100 -26.44 -8.30 -9.46
CA GLN A 100 -26.32 -8.77 -8.09
C GLN A 100 -26.13 -7.58 -7.14
N THR A 101 -26.01 -7.84 -5.83
CA THR A 101 -25.74 -6.81 -4.82
C THR A 101 -24.38 -6.18 -5.06
N ALA A 102 -24.37 -4.86 -5.26
CA ALA A 102 -23.14 -4.08 -5.37
C ALA A 102 -22.44 -3.99 -4.00
N TYR A 103 -21.15 -3.73 -4.01
CA TYR A 103 -20.39 -3.48 -2.80
C TYR A 103 -19.25 -2.48 -3.07
N LEU A 104 -18.87 -1.75 -2.02
CA LEU A 104 -17.67 -0.93 -2.04
C LEU A 104 -16.51 -1.75 -1.47
N THR A 105 -15.35 -1.70 -2.09
CA THR A 105 -14.18 -2.46 -1.65
C THR A 105 -12.92 -1.61 -1.51
N PHE A 106 -12.08 -2.00 -0.56
CA PHE A 106 -10.67 -1.65 -0.46
C PHE A 106 -9.82 -2.90 -0.52
N LEU A 107 -8.80 -2.88 -1.37
CA LEU A 107 -7.76 -3.89 -1.37
C LEU A 107 -6.58 -3.41 -0.52
N LEU A 108 -6.05 -4.30 0.30
CA LEU A 108 -4.92 -4.04 1.19
C LEU A 108 -3.88 -5.16 1.06
N SER A 109 -2.60 -4.80 1.10
CA SER A 109 -1.53 -5.81 1.11
C SER A 109 -1.62 -6.72 2.34
N ASP A 110 -2.01 -6.15 3.49
CA ASP A 110 -2.15 -6.88 4.75
C ASP A 110 -3.29 -6.32 5.61
N ALA A 111 -4.44 -6.98 5.57
CA ALA A 111 -5.62 -6.58 6.33
C ALA A 111 -5.44 -6.65 7.86
N ARG A 112 -4.41 -7.34 8.37
CA ARG A 112 -4.06 -7.34 9.81
C ARG A 112 -3.61 -5.97 10.32
N GLY A 113 -3.27 -5.06 9.39
CA GLY A 113 -2.95 -3.68 9.72
C GLY A 113 -4.14 -2.82 10.13
N ILE A 114 -5.38 -3.27 9.93
CA ILE A 114 -6.58 -2.51 10.31
C ILE A 114 -6.75 -2.56 11.83
N ASN A 115 -6.75 -1.40 12.48
CA ASN A 115 -6.78 -1.31 13.95
C ASN A 115 -8.17 -1.05 14.52
N SER A 116 -9.11 -0.55 13.72
CA SER A 116 -10.49 -0.29 14.10
C SER A 116 -11.45 -0.77 13.03
N VAL A 117 -12.70 -0.99 13.37
CA VAL A 117 -13.72 -1.32 12.36
C VAL A 117 -13.98 -0.07 11.51
N PRO A 118 -13.67 -0.09 10.20
CA PRO A 118 -13.93 1.06 9.36
C PRO A 118 -15.43 1.21 9.09
N GLU A 119 -15.86 2.47 8.93
CA GLU A 119 -17.24 2.79 8.60
C GLU A 119 -17.27 3.60 7.30
N LEU A 120 -18.20 3.24 6.42
CA LEU A 120 -18.53 3.98 5.22
C LEU A 120 -19.74 4.86 5.50
N GLN A 121 -19.57 6.16 5.43
CA GLN A 121 -20.68 7.09 5.30
C GLN A 121 -20.93 7.33 3.81
N LEU A 122 -22.08 6.94 3.31
CA LEU A 122 -22.52 7.15 1.92
C LEU A 122 -23.85 7.93 1.96
N GLY A 123 -23.78 9.23 1.60
CA GLY A 123 -24.87 10.15 1.89
C GLY A 123 -25.12 10.25 3.40
N GLU A 124 -26.37 9.93 3.82
CA GLU A 124 -26.77 9.93 5.22
C GLU A 124 -26.61 8.55 5.91
N GLU A 125 -26.32 7.50 5.17
CA GLU A 125 -26.24 6.14 5.70
C GLU A 125 -24.83 5.78 6.18
N LEU A 126 -24.77 5.06 7.32
CA LEU A 126 -23.55 4.45 7.83
C LEU A 126 -23.56 2.96 7.56
N ILE A 127 -22.54 2.46 6.90
CA ILE A 127 -22.40 1.07 6.47
C ILE A 127 -21.10 0.52 7.04
N ALA A 128 -21.18 -0.58 7.77
CA ALA A 128 -20.01 -1.25 8.32
C ALA A 128 -19.30 -2.06 7.24
N PHE A 129 -17.96 -2.06 7.29
CA PHE A 129 -17.16 -2.96 6.48
C PHE A 129 -17.13 -4.38 7.06
N ALA A 130 -17.07 -5.35 6.18
CA ALA A 130 -16.84 -6.74 6.47
C ALA A 130 -15.44 -7.18 5.99
N PRO A 131 -14.83 -8.22 6.62
CA PRO A 131 -13.57 -8.79 6.17
C PRO A 131 -13.68 -9.42 4.77
N GLY A 132 -12.57 -9.35 4.02
CA GLY A 132 -12.48 -9.84 2.65
C GLY A 132 -12.86 -8.78 1.62
N SER A 133 -12.19 -8.76 0.49
CA SER A 133 -12.44 -7.77 -0.57
C SER A 133 -13.62 -8.12 -1.47
N ASN A 134 -14.14 -9.34 -1.40
CA ASN A 134 -15.06 -9.96 -2.37
C ASN A 134 -14.51 -9.98 -3.82
N MET A 135 -13.20 -9.82 -3.97
CA MET A 135 -12.50 -10.00 -5.24
C MET A 135 -11.58 -11.22 -5.16
N ASN A 136 -11.58 -12.04 -6.21
CA ASN A 136 -10.81 -13.28 -6.26
C ASN A 136 -9.33 -13.05 -5.93
N ASN A 137 -8.80 -13.81 -4.96
CA ASN A 137 -7.40 -13.81 -4.52
C ASN A 137 -6.81 -12.46 -4.08
N LYS A 138 -7.64 -11.46 -3.79
CA LYS A 138 -7.21 -10.13 -3.33
C LYS A 138 -7.60 -9.94 -1.86
N ALA A 139 -6.63 -9.63 -1.00
CA ALA A 139 -6.90 -9.29 0.40
C ALA A 139 -7.56 -7.90 0.50
N GLY A 140 -8.42 -7.70 1.50
CA GLY A 140 -9.09 -6.42 1.67
C GLY A 140 -10.31 -6.47 2.57
N ILE A 141 -11.16 -5.46 2.42
CA ILE A 141 -12.43 -5.30 3.12
C ILE A 141 -13.50 -4.84 2.14
N HIS A 142 -14.77 -5.12 2.44
CA HIS A 142 -15.89 -4.67 1.61
C HIS A 142 -17.07 -4.20 2.46
N ALA A 143 -17.88 -3.32 1.89
CA ALA A 143 -19.16 -2.85 2.46
C ALA A 143 -20.27 -3.12 1.44
N PRO A 144 -21.32 -3.91 1.77
CA PRO A 144 -22.41 -4.17 0.86
C PRO A 144 -23.25 -2.90 0.64
N LEU A 145 -23.65 -2.66 -0.61
CA LEU A 145 -24.42 -1.48 -1.00
C LEU A 145 -25.83 -1.88 -1.43
N ASN A 146 -26.82 -1.12 -0.96
CA ASN A 146 -28.20 -1.23 -1.43
C ASN A 146 -28.45 -0.25 -2.58
N SER A 147 -29.48 -0.46 -3.37
CA SER A 147 -29.81 0.40 -4.52
C SER A 147 -30.10 1.85 -4.14
N SER A 148 -30.60 2.09 -2.91
CA SER A 148 -30.86 3.42 -2.36
C SER A 148 -29.59 4.22 -2.06
N ASN A 149 -28.49 3.55 -1.72
CA ASN A 149 -27.25 4.19 -1.29
C ASN A 149 -26.47 4.81 -2.46
N LEU A 150 -26.78 4.41 -3.68
CA LEU A 150 -26.07 4.86 -4.89
C LEU A 150 -26.58 6.20 -5.45
N SER A 151 -27.64 6.78 -4.85
CA SER A 151 -28.28 8.01 -5.36
C SER A 151 -27.51 9.30 -5.05
N ASP A 152 -26.81 9.39 -3.95
CA ASP A 152 -26.07 10.59 -3.54
C ASP A 152 -24.57 10.55 -3.88
N GLY A 153 -23.99 9.48 -4.22
CA GLY A 153 -22.60 9.39 -4.67
C GLY A 153 -21.51 9.89 -3.69
N ASN A 154 -21.83 10.82 -2.76
CA ASN A 154 -20.85 11.38 -1.83
C ASN A 154 -20.52 10.37 -0.73
N PHE A 155 -19.23 10.20 -0.47
CA PHE A 155 -18.76 9.27 0.57
C PHE A 155 -17.73 9.89 1.50
N LYS A 156 -17.70 9.37 2.72
CA LYS A 156 -16.63 9.57 3.70
C LYS A 156 -16.28 8.23 4.33
N ILE A 157 -14.97 7.93 4.42
CA ILE A 157 -14.46 6.70 5.02
C ILE A 157 -13.28 7.06 5.89
N GLU A 158 -13.25 6.53 7.11
CA GLU A 158 -12.10 6.63 8.00
C GLU A 158 -11.49 5.25 8.24
N LEU A 159 -10.18 5.14 8.03
CA LEU A 159 -9.43 3.90 8.14
C LEU A 159 -8.22 4.10 9.06
N ASP A 160 -8.22 3.47 10.22
CA ASP A 160 -7.06 3.39 11.10
C ASP A 160 -6.19 2.18 10.70
N LEU A 161 -5.00 2.48 10.20
CA LEU A 161 -4.09 1.49 9.64
C LEU A 161 -2.72 1.53 10.32
N GLN A 162 -2.11 0.37 10.47
CA GLN A 162 -0.70 0.25 10.82
C GLN A 162 0.07 -0.51 9.76
N GLY A 163 1.35 -0.23 9.67
CA GLY A 163 2.25 -0.90 8.75
C GLY A 163 3.70 -0.68 9.11
N MET A 164 4.59 -1.13 8.25
CA MET A 164 6.02 -1.04 8.42
C MET A 164 6.69 -0.59 7.13
N GLU A 165 7.70 0.29 7.25
CA GLU A 165 8.62 0.70 6.19
C GLU A 165 8.04 1.51 5.03
N SER A 166 6.83 1.23 4.54
CA SER A 166 6.23 2.01 3.46
C SER A 166 4.70 2.02 3.49
N LEU A 167 4.15 3.11 2.96
CA LEU A 167 2.72 3.29 2.70
C LEU A 167 2.53 3.74 1.26
N ALA A 168 1.84 2.91 0.48
CA ALA A 168 1.50 3.17 -0.91
C ALA A 168 -0.03 3.27 -1.07
N ILE A 169 -0.49 4.26 -1.84
CA ILE A 169 -1.91 4.45 -2.15
C ILE A 169 -2.07 4.60 -3.65
N ALA A 170 -2.97 3.80 -4.25
CA ALA A 170 -3.30 3.92 -5.66
C ALA A 170 -4.29 5.08 -5.89
N PRO A 171 -4.00 6.01 -6.82
CA PRO A 171 -4.87 7.13 -7.14
C PRO A 171 -6.05 6.68 -8.02
N VAL A 172 -7.03 6.02 -7.43
CA VAL A 172 -8.17 5.43 -8.16
C VAL A 172 -9.22 6.44 -8.60
N GLY A 173 -9.22 7.68 -8.08
CA GLY A 173 -10.15 8.73 -8.51
C GLY A 173 -9.80 9.31 -9.89
N ARG A 174 -10.82 9.76 -10.64
CA ARG A 174 -10.59 10.52 -11.88
C ARG A 174 -9.83 11.82 -11.60
N ASP A 175 -10.12 12.47 -10.47
CA ASP A 175 -9.33 13.53 -9.87
C ASP A 175 -8.97 13.08 -8.46
N THR A 176 -7.68 12.89 -8.18
CA THR A 176 -7.20 12.42 -6.88
C THR A 176 -6.26 13.44 -6.28
N GLN A 177 -6.55 13.82 -5.03
CA GLN A 177 -5.69 14.64 -4.18
C GLN A 177 -5.34 13.82 -2.92
N TYR A 178 -4.07 13.86 -2.54
CA TYR A 178 -3.59 13.20 -1.34
C TYR A 178 -2.69 14.12 -0.56
N HIS A 179 -3.05 14.36 0.70
CA HIS A 179 -2.25 15.09 1.68
C HIS A 179 -1.78 14.14 2.77
N LEU A 180 -0.48 14.03 2.97
CA LEU A 180 0.12 13.21 4.02
C LEU A 180 1.07 14.03 4.86
N GLN A 181 0.87 13.99 6.17
CA GLN A 181 1.83 14.52 7.14
C GLN A 181 2.31 13.43 8.09
N GLY A 182 3.50 13.58 8.65
CA GLY A 182 4.03 12.60 9.58
C GLY A 182 5.20 13.14 10.40
N ASN A 183 5.47 12.48 11.54
CA ASN A 183 6.54 12.84 12.46
C ASN A 183 7.92 12.26 12.07
N TRP A 184 8.09 11.83 10.81
CA TRP A 184 9.33 11.24 10.32
C TRP A 184 10.17 12.27 9.54
N PRO A 185 11.42 12.57 9.96
CA PRO A 185 12.21 13.65 9.34
C PRO A 185 12.85 13.28 7.99
N HIS A 186 12.88 11.97 7.63
CA HIS A 186 13.57 11.49 6.44
C HIS A 186 12.65 10.66 5.54
N PRO A 187 11.53 11.21 5.04
CA PRO A 187 10.68 10.51 4.10
C PRO A 187 11.41 10.36 2.76
N ASN A 188 11.25 9.20 2.12
CA ASN A 188 11.66 9.01 0.74
C ASN A 188 10.41 8.79 -0.11
N PHE A 189 10.12 9.74 -0.97
CA PHE A 189 8.98 9.68 -1.88
C PHE A 189 9.36 8.87 -3.11
N ILE A 190 8.70 7.74 -3.28
CA ILE A 190 8.91 6.77 -4.35
C ILE A 190 7.55 6.46 -4.99
N GLY A 191 7.54 5.60 -6.00
CA GLY A 191 6.33 5.26 -6.73
C GLY A 191 6.25 5.98 -8.08
N ASP A 192 5.10 5.87 -8.72
CA ASP A 192 4.92 6.35 -10.10
C ASP A 192 4.68 7.87 -10.15
N PHE A 193 4.23 8.44 -9.03
CA PHE A 193 3.95 9.88 -8.91
C PHE A 193 4.65 10.45 -7.69
N LEU A 194 5.50 11.43 -7.91
CA LEU A 194 6.12 12.20 -6.85
C LEU A 194 5.16 13.28 -6.32
N PRO A 195 5.34 13.75 -5.06
CA PRO A 195 4.53 14.84 -4.53
C PRO A 195 4.73 16.12 -5.35
N THR A 196 3.64 16.85 -5.58
CA THR A 196 3.66 18.17 -6.24
C THR A 196 4.29 19.24 -5.35
N GLN A 197 4.11 19.08 -4.04
CA GLN A 197 4.73 19.92 -3.02
C GLN A 197 5.09 19.04 -1.83
N HIS A 198 6.22 19.33 -1.20
CA HIS A 198 6.60 18.71 0.07
C HIS A 198 7.48 19.62 0.92
N THR A 199 7.35 19.46 2.23
CA THR A 199 8.24 20.06 3.24
C THR A 199 8.79 18.95 4.11
N SER A 200 10.08 19.04 4.46
CA SER A 200 10.71 18.12 5.41
C SER A 200 11.47 18.95 6.43
N GLU A 201 11.14 18.76 7.71
CA GLU A 201 11.71 19.46 8.85
C GLU A 201 12.30 18.43 9.83
N GLN A 202 13.04 18.91 10.84
CA GLN A 202 13.62 18.03 11.86
C GLN A 202 12.58 17.18 12.62
N ASN A 203 11.34 17.68 12.70
CA ASN A 203 10.25 17.04 13.47
C ASN A 203 9.23 16.31 12.61
N GLY A 204 9.39 16.30 11.28
CA GLY A 204 8.45 15.61 10.42
C GLY A 204 8.39 16.12 8.99
N PHE A 205 7.35 15.74 8.27
CA PHE A 205 7.13 16.12 6.89
C PHE A 205 5.64 16.36 6.61
N ALA A 206 5.39 17.11 5.55
CA ALA A 206 4.11 17.19 4.87
C ALA A 206 4.33 17.09 3.36
N ALA A 207 3.43 16.38 2.68
CA ALA A 207 3.53 16.18 1.23
C ALA A 207 2.14 16.13 0.61
N ASP A 208 2.03 16.74 -0.56
CA ASP A 208 0.81 16.84 -1.34
C ASP A 208 1.00 16.20 -2.71
N TRP A 209 0.06 15.35 -3.10
CA TRP A 209 -0.01 14.78 -4.44
C TRP A 209 -1.32 15.18 -5.09
N GLN A 210 -1.26 15.39 -6.37
CA GLN A 210 -2.43 15.60 -7.22
C GLN A 210 -2.23 14.90 -8.55
N THR A 211 -3.24 14.17 -9.01
CA THR A 211 -3.21 13.53 -10.31
C THR A 211 -4.61 13.42 -10.89
N SER A 212 -4.68 13.24 -12.20
CA SER A 212 -5.93 13.05 -12.94
C SER A 212 -5.92 11.73 -13.71
N TRP A 213 -7.08 11.28 -14.13
CA TRP A 213 -7.26 10.05 -14.91
C TRP A 213 -6.49 10.03 -16.22
N PHE A 214 -6.23 11.21 -16.83
CA PHE A 214 -5.39 11.31 -18.02
C PHE A 214 -3.95 10.83 -17.78
N ALA A 215 -3.42 11.06 -16.58
CA ALA A 215 -2.08 10.62 -16.21
C ALA A 215 -2.04 9.18 -15.72
N THR A 216 -3.13 8.72 -15.09
CA THR A 216 -3.14 7.40 -14.43
C THR A 216 -3.64 6.28 -15.33
N ASP A 217 -4.60 6.55 -16.24
CA ASP A 217 -5.36 5.53 -16.99
C ASP A 217 -5.90 4.42 -16.07
N MET A 218 -6.34 4.84 -14.87
CA MET A 218 -6.63 3.90 -13.78
C MET A 218 -7.80 2.99 -14.10
N GLU A 219 -8.78 3.46 -14.87
CA GLU A 219 -9.97 2.68 -15.22
C GLU A 219 -9.61 1.42 -16.01
N GLN A 220 -8.75 1.56 -17.04
CA GLN A 220 -8.26 0.44 -17.82
C GLN A 220 -7.28 -0.43 -17.01
N LYS A 221 -6.35 0.19 -16.31
CA LYS A 221 -5.35 -0.53 -15.50
C LYS A 221 -5.99 -1.34 -14.39
N PHE A 222 -7.00 -0.77 -13.69
CA PHE A 222 -7.70 -1.50 -12.63
C PHE A 222 -8.53 -2.65 -13.21
N GLY A 223 -9.19 -2.48 -14.35
CA GLY A 223 -9.90 -3.58 -15.02
C GLY A 223 -8.99 -4.76 -15.34
N ASN A 224 -7.80 -4.48 -15.88
CA ASN A 224 -6.78 -5.50 -16.14
C ASN A 224 -6.25 -6.15 -14.85
N TYR A 225 -5.96 -5.34 -13.83
CA TYR A 225 -5.52 -5.81 -12.51
C TYR A 225 -6.55 -6.73 -11.84
N ALA A 226 -7.82 -6.39 -11.94
CA ALA A 226 -8.92 -7.17 -11.37
C ALA A 226 -9.15 -8.50 -12.11
N ALA A 227 -8.90 -8.52 -13.42
CA ALA A 227 -9.08 -9.71 -14.26
C ALA A 227 -7.92 -10.71 -14.19
N THR A 228 -6.75 -10.28 -13.71
CA THR A 228 -5.53 -11.12 -13.67
C THR A 228 -5.25 -11.64 -12.27
N GLU A 229 -4.85 -12.92 -12.19
CA GLU A 229 -4.34 -13.54 -10.95
C GLU A 229 -2.89 -13.11 -10.66
N TYR A 230 -2.16 -12.63 -11.65
CA TYR A 230 -0.78 -12.19 -11.51
C TYR A 230 -0.72 -10.76 -10.94
N ASP A 231 0.29 -10.53 -10.11
CA ASP A 231 0.58 -9.23 -9.49
C ASP A 231 0.97 -8.19 -10.57
N GLN A 232 -0.01 -7.51 -11.14
CA GLN A 232 0.21 -6.31 -11.93
C GLN A 232 0.28 -5.13 -10.96
N ASN A 233 1.37 -4.40 -10.97
CA ASN A 233 1.52 -3.21 -10.14
C ASN A 233 0.64 -2.08 -10.71
N LEU A 234 -0.27 -1.59 -9.88
CA LEU A 234 -0.97 -0.33 -10.17
C LEU A 234 -0.06 0.85 -9.81
N PRO A 235 -0.17 1.98 -10.53
CA PRO A 235 0.59 3.17 -10.17
C PRO A 235 0.16 3.69 -8.80
N THR A 236 1.15 4.16 -8.01
CA THR A 236 0.93 4.57 -6.62
C THR A 236 1.63 5.86 -6.26
N PHE A 237 1.05 6.59 -5.30
CA PHE A 237 1.77 7.49 -4.40
C PHE A 237 2.40 6.65 -3.31
N ASN A 238 3.70 6.77 -3.10
CA ASN A 238 4.37 5.92 -2.10
C ASN A 238 5.36 6.74 -1.27
N VAL A 239 5.28 6.59 0.04
CA VAL A 239 6.26 7.09 0.99
C VAL A 239 6.99 5.94 1.65
N SER A 240 8.30 5.91 1.53
CA SER A 240 9.18 4.98 2.21
C SER A 240 9.82 5.65 3.43
N LEU A 241 9.78 4.95 4.55
CA LEU A 241 10.33 5.37 5.84
C LEU A 241 11.69 4.71 6.10
N ILE A 242 12.19 3.95 5.13
CA ILE A 242 13.47 3.25 5.25
C ILE A 242 14.58 4.30 5.26
N GLN A 243 15.36 4.34 6.33
CA GLN A 243 16.60 5.10 6.32
C GLN A 243 17.60 4.39 5.40
N PRO A 244 18.12 5.06 4.38
CA PRO A 244 19.29 4.55 3.66
C PRO A 244 20.37 4.27 4.70
N VAL A 245 20.94 3.07 4.67
CA VAL A 245 22.09 2.76 5.54
C VAL A 245 23.16 3.79 5.21
N ASP A 246 23.52 4.60 6.19
CA ASP A 246 24.52 5.64 5.99
C ASP A 246 25.87 4.96 5.70
N GLN A 247 26.19 4.85 4.41
CA GLN A 247 27.46 4.25 3.96
C GLN A 247 28.67 4.98 4.55
N TYR A 248 28.48 6.25 4.92
CA TYR A 248 29.51 7.05 5.56
C TYR A 248 29.83 6.49 6.96
N GLN A 249 28.81 6.14 7.76
CA GLN A 249 29.02 5.52 9.08
C GLN A 249 29.65 4.12 8.97
N LEU A 250 29.32 3.36 7.94
CA LEU A 250 29.95 2.06 7.69
C LEU A 250 31.43 2.23 7.29
N ASN A 251 31.74 3.20 6.44
CA ASN A 251 33.09 3.53 6.02
C ASN A 251 33.91 4.08 7.19
N GLU A 252 33.35 4.94 8.03
CA GLU A 252 34.02 5.45 9.23
C GLU A 252 34.33 4.34 10.22
N ARG A 253 33.41 3.42 10.46
CA ARG A 253 33.64 2.23 11.29
C ARG A 253 34.68 1.32 10.66
N ALA A 254 34.60 1.05 9.36
CA ALA A 254 35.59 0.24 8.66
C ALA A 254 37.03 0.84 8.76
N ALA A 255 37.16 2.16 8.57
CA ALA A 255 38.45 2.86 8.73
C ALA A 255 38.97 2.79 10.17
N LYS A 256 38.08 2.97 11.16
CA LYS A 256 38.44 2.88 12.58
C LYS A 256 38.92 1.47 13.01
N TYR A 257 38.24 0.43 12.50
CA TYR A 257 38.64 -0.95 12.75
C TYR A 257 39.91 -1.35 11.97
N ALA A 258 40.11 -0.83 10.74
CA ALA A 258 41.33 -1.07 9.97
C ALA A 258 42.59 -0.57 10.74
N LEU A 259 42.51 0.63 11.34
CA LEU A 259 43.59 1.20 12.14
C LEU A 259 43.90 0.34 13.37
N LEU A 260 42.86 -0.21 14.02
CA LEU A 260 43.03 -1.13 15.17
C LEU A 260 43.64 -2.45 14.72
N PHE A 261 43.25 -3.02 13.58
CA PHE A 261 43.85 -4.22 13.02
C PHE A 261 45.35 -4.02 12.70
N ILE A 262 45.69 -2.92 12.06
CA ILE A 262 47.07 -2.55 11.73
C ILE A 262 47.88 -2.45 13.03
N GLY A 263 47.38 -1.73 14.05
CA GLY A 263 48.02 -1.60 15.33
C GLY A 263 48.25 -2.95 16.03
N LEU A 264 47.25 -3.82 16.05
CA LEU A 264 47.33 -5.15 16.63
C LEU A 264 48.36 -6.04 15.90
N THR A 265 48.43 -5.93 14.58
CA THR A 265 49.40 -6.66 13.76
C THR A 265 50.82 -6.23 14.10
N PHE A 266 51.08 -4.93 14.19
CA PHE A 266 52.40 -4.42 14.61
C PHE A 266 52.76 -4.86 16.03
N VAL A 267 51.84 -4.79 16.98
CA VAL A 267 52.07 -5.26 18.37
C VAL A 267 52.37 -6.76 18.36
N SER A 268 51.67 -7.56 17.58
CA SER A 268 51.91 -9.00 17.46
C SER A 268 53.35 -9.30 16.92
N PHE A 269 53.75 -8.63 15.85
CA PHE A 269 55.10 -8.78 15.30
C PHE A 269 56.16 -8.34 16.31
N PHE A 270 55.98 -7.22 16.99
CA PHE A 270 56.87 -6.74 18.02
C PHE A 270 57.01 -7.75 19.20
N MET A 271 55.89 -8.31 19.65
CA MET A 271 55.88 -9.35 20.68
C MET A 271 56.65 -10.60 20.23
N PHE A 272 56.51 -11.04 18.99
CA PHE A 272 57.26 -12.17 18.43
C PHE A 272 58.76 -11.88 18.37
N GLU A 273 59.14 -10.69 17.96
CA GLU A 273 60.56 -10.28 17.90
C GLU A 273 61.20 -10.24 19.29
N VAL A 274 60.52 -9.63 20.27
CA VAL A 274 61.05 -9.49 21.65
C VAL A 274 61.08 -10.83 22.42
N LEU A 275 59.98 -11.63 22.30
CA LEU A 275 59.88 -12.87 23.11
C LEU A 275 60.64 -14.06 22.52
N LYS A 276 60.79 -14.13 21.19
CA LYS A 276 61.45 -15.26 20.52
C LYS A 276 62.81 -14.93 19.90
N GLY A 277 63.24 -13.66 19.93
CA GLY A 277 64.54 -13.26 19.33
C GLY A 277 64.61 -13.49 17.82
N LEU A 278 63.43 -13.67 17.14
CA LEU A 278 63.31 -13.91 15.71
C LEU A 278 63.24 -12.56 14.98
N ARG A 279 64.26 -12.25 14.18
CA ARG A 279 64.24 -11.09 13.31
C ARG A 279 63.35 -11.39 12.12
N VAL A 280 62.18 -10.75 12.05
CA VAL A 280 61.29 -10.80 10.89
C VAL A 280 61.84 -9.83 9.84
N HIS A 281 62.27 -10.35 8.69
CA HIS A 281 62.78 -9.54 7.60
C HIS A 281 61.57 -8.92 6.86
N PRO A 282 61.50 -7.60 6.66
CA PRO A 282 60.50 -7.01 5.80
C PRO A 282 60.76 -7.42 4.34
N VAL A 283 59.73 -7.92 3.67
CA VAL A 283 59.81 -8.27 2.24
C VAL A 283 59.56 -7.02 1.43
#